data_055b08262b796e793c720657a46581a2
#
_entry.id   055b08262b796e793c720657a46581a2
#
_cell.length_a   1.000
_cell.length_b   1.000
_cell.length_c   1.000
_cell.angle_alpha   90.00
_cell.angle_beta   90.00
_cell.angle_gamma   90.00
#
_symmetry.space_group_name_H-M   'P 1'
#
loop_
_entity.id
_entity.type
_entity.pdbx_description
1 polymer ?
#
loop_
_entity_poly.entity_id
_entity_poly.type
_entity_poly.pdbx_seq_one_letter_code
_entity_poly.pdbx_strand_id
1 'polypeptide(L)'
;MTPMRGTILVARPLWPVLGRVGDLLARRGYPVERAGTWSALLAEPGKRAGLAAVLLGEYGAVAEEEEILRRFRDAGGPGVPVFLVGGQNAVRRARRFREAGADMVFAADLPEEEILDRAQPLLAYGEMFREAVLAGRELADGAMLDGLTGLPDRRRFSLDLDRCVETARRIGQPLSCIVTDIDDLRRVNEAHGAEVGDSVIRQFGGVLTRAKRSYDTVARLGGDEFVWLLLGVGRDEALRAAERAHRLVSGSVFNGTHEPVRVTATFGVASLSPGGEWNAQALVENADRALYWGKESGKNMVRFYPPGKEIADA
;
A
#
# COMPACT_ATOMS: atom_id res chain seq x y z
N MET A 1 -1.54 -10.25 -28.40
CA MET A 1 -0.28 -10.59 -27.71
C MET A 1 -0.61 -10.73 -26.23
N THR A 2 -0.34 -11.86 -25.62
CA THR A 2 -0.49 -12.02 -24.17
C THR A 2 0.53 -11.08 -23.51
N PRO A 3 0.15 -10.20 -22.56
CA PRO A 3 1.10 -9.33 -21.89
C PRO A 3 2.19 -10.18 -21.24
N MET A 4 3.46 -9.80 -21.41
CA MET A 4 4.58 -10.51 -20.78
C MET A 4 4.48 -10.28 -19.27
N ARG A 5 4.30 -11.36 -18.51
CA ARG A 5 4.27 -11.33 -17.04
C ARG A 5 5.65 -10.93 -16.49
N GLY A 6 5.66 -10.25 -15.37
CA GLY A 6 6.89 -9.91 -14.69
C GLY A 6 7.55 -11.11 -14.01
N THR A 7 8.83 -10.97 -13.71
CA THR A 7 9.63 -12.05 -13.11
C THR A 7 9.29 -12.21 -11.63
N ILE A 8 9.15 -13.45 -11.19
CA ILE A 8 9.09 -13.82 -9.76
C ILE A 8 10.50 -14.24 -9.32
N LEU A 9 11.03 -13.52 -8.32
CA LEU A 9 12.30 -13.91 -7.71
C LEU A 9 12.03 -14.82 -6.50
N VAL A 10 12.57 -16.03 -6.52
CA VAL A 10 12.55 -16.96 -5.38
C VAL A 10 13.95 -17.02 -4.77
N ALA A 11 14.12 -16.44 -3.59
CA ALA A 11 15.41 -16.42 -2.92
C ALA A 11 15.45 -17.37 -1.72
N ARG A 12 16.54 -18.11 -1.60
CA ARG A 12 16.77 -19.11 -0.56
C ARG A 12 15.64 -20.15 -0.43
N PRO A 13 15.42 -21.02 -1.42
CA PRO A 13 14.37 -22.03 -1.40
C PRO A 13 14.72 -23.21 -0.46
N LEU A 14 15.10 -22.94 0.79
CA LEU A 14 15.41 -23.97 1.80
C LEU A 14 14.17 -24.78 2.21
N TRP A 15 13.00 -24.16 2.07
CA TRP A 15 11.73 -24.83 2.33
C TRP A 15 11.21 -25.48 1.04
N PRO A 16 10.95 -26.79 1.03
CA PRO A 16 10.47 -27.49 -0.17
C PRO A 16 9.22 -26.86 -0.78
N VAL A 17 8.35 -26.27 0.04
CA VAL A 17 7.13 -25.59 -0.42
C VAL A 17 7.45 -24.39 -1.33
N LEU A 18 8.53 -23.64 -1.07
CA LEU A 18 8.93 -22.52 -1.95
C LEU A 18 9.34 -22.97 -3.35
N GLY A 19 10.03 -24.13 -3.44
CA GLY A 19 10.32 -24.74 -4.73
C GLY A 19 9.05 -25.07 -5.50
N ARG A 20 8.09 -25.73 -4.85
CA ARG A 20 6.79 -26.09 -5.45
C ARG A 20 5.96 -24.88 -5.82
N VAL A 21 5.90 -23.83 -4.96
CA VAL A 21 5.24 -22.57 -5.27
C VAL A 21 5.87 -21.91 -6.50
N GLY A 22 7.20 -21.88 -6.59
CA GLY A 22 7.92 -21.38 -7.76
C GLY A 22 7.58 -22.17 -9.04
N ASP A 23 7.53 -23.50 -8.95
CA ASP A 23 7.17 -24.36 -10.09
C ASP A 23 5.71 -24.14 -10.54
N LEU A 24 4.80 -23.97 -9.59
CA LEU A 24 3.40 -23.70 -9.87
C LEU A 24 3.20 -22.33 -10.52
N LEU A 25 3.93 -21.31 -10.08
CA LEU A 25 3.95 -19.98 -10.71
C LEU A 25 4.51 -20.04 -12.14
N ALA A 26 5.58 -20.82 -12.35
CA ALA A 26 6.12 -21.04 -13.69
C ALA A 26 5.10 -21.70 -14.63
N ARG A 27 4.34 -22.70 -14.16
CA ARG A 27 3.24 -23.32 -14.92
C ARG A 27 2.10 -22.33 -15.22
N ARG A 28 1.89 -21.32 -14.36
CA ARG A 28 0.92 -20.23 -14.58
C ARG A 28 1.46 -19.12 -15.50
N GLY A 29 2.66 -19.30 -16.08
CA GLY A 29 3.27 -18.42 -17.08
C GLY A 29 4.07 -17.25 -16.50
N TYR A 30 4.48 -17.31 -15.23
CA TYR A 30 5.43 -16.34 -14.68
C TYR A 30 6.87 -16.79 -14.95
N PRO A 31 7.75 -15.92 -15.45
CA PRO A 31 9.19 -16.16 -15.41
C PRO A 31 9.64 -16.27 -13.94
N VAL A 32 10.33 -17.34 -13.58
CA VAL A 32 10.80 -17.57 -12.21
C VAL A 32 12.31 -17.60 -12.18
N GLU A 33 12.92 -16.67 -11.44
CA GLU A 33 14.35 -16.61 -11.15
C GLU A 33 14.61 -17.15 -9.74
N ARG A 34 15.62 -18.01 -9.58
CA ARG A 34 15.99 -18.58 -8.28
C ARG A 34 17.35 -18.07 -7.84
N ALA A 35 17.44 -17.59 -6.61
CA ALA A 35 18.66 -17.09 -6.00
C ALA A 35 19.00 -17.84 -4.70
N GLY A 36 20.27 -18.12 -4.48
CA GLY A 36 20.74 -18.83 -3.28
C GLY A 36 20.71 -18.00 -2.00
N THR A 37 20.64 -16.67 -2.10
CA THR A 37 20.72 -15.75 -0.95
C THR A 37 19.73 -14.59 -1.09
N TRP A 38 19.37 -13.99 0.04
CA TRP A 38 18.55 -12.76 0.08
C TRP A 38 19.29 -11.54 -0.46
N SER A 39 20.63 -11.53 -0.40
CA SER A 39 21.43 -10.44 -0.97
C SER A 39 21.23 -10.25 -2.48
N ALA A 40 20.72 -11.24 -3.18
CA ALA A 40 20.29 -11.10 -4.58
C ALA A 40 19.20 -10.02 -4.76
N LEU A 41 18.39 -9.73 -3.74
CA LEU A 41 17.43 -8.62 -3.74
C LEU A 41 18.11 -7.25 -3.91
N LEU A 42 19.33 -7.12 -3.40
CA LEU A 42 20.08 -5.87 -3.41
C LEU A 42 20.95 -5.73 -4.67
N ALA A 43 21.12 -6.82 -5.44
CA ALA A 43 21.87 -6.79 -6.69
C ALA A 43 21.06 -6.06 -7.78
N GLU A 44 21.75 -5.32 -8.63
CA GLU A 44 21.28 -4.67 -9.85
C GLU A 44 19.89 -3.96 -9.76
N PRO A 45 19.87 -2.65 -9.43
CA PRO A 45 18.61 -1.87 -9.37
C PRO A 45 17.74 -1.95 -10.64
N GLY A 46 18.36 -2.15 -11.80
CA GLY A 46 17.67 -2.25 -13.09
C GLY A 46 16.78 -3.50 -13.23
N LYS A 47 17.14 -4.60 -12.60
CA LYS A 47 16.33 -5.85 -12.62
C LYS A 47 15.06 -5.75 -11.79
N ARG A 48 15.03 -4.85 -10.79
CA ARG A 48 13.87 -4.69 -9.88
C ARG A 48 12.62 -4.22 -10.61
N ALA A 49 12.77 -3.38 -11.62
CA ALA A 49 11.65 -2.88 -12.42
C ALA A 49 10.90 -3.98 -13.20
N GLY A 50 11.53 -5.13 -13.41
CA GLY A 50 10.93 -6.30 -14.05
C GLY A 50 10.29 -7.30 -13.09
N LEU A 51 10.42 -7.11 -11.76
CA LEU A 51 9.87 -8.05 -10.78
C LEU A 51 8.37 -7.84 -10.60
N ALA A 52 7.61 -8.93 -10.65
CA ALA A 52 6.21 -8.97 -10.26
C ALA A 52 6.03 -9.30 -8.76
N ALA A 53 6.94 -10.10 -8.19
CA ALA A 53 6.96 -10.40 -6.77
C ALA A 53 8.31 -11.02 -6.34
N VAL A 54 8.51 -11.10 -5.03
CA VAL A 54 9.63 -11.79 -4.40
C VAL A 54 9.12 -12.79 -3.37
N LEU A 55 9.62 -14.03 -3.43
CA LEU A 55 9.38 -15.08 -2.44
C LEU A 55 10.68 -15.38 -1.70
N LEU A 56 10.66 -15.27 -0.38
CA LEU A 56 11.82 -15.44 0.49
C LEU A 56 11.65 -16.62 1.43
N GLY A 57 12.68 -17.45 1.56
CA GLY A 57 12.76 -18.47 2.61
C GLY A 57 13.47 -17.96 3.86
N GLU A 58 12.85 -18.08 5.03
CA GLU A 58 13.50 -17.79 6.30
C GLU A 58 14.76 -18.67 6.48
N TYR A 59 15.84 -18.11 7.05
CA TYR A 59 17.06 -18.87 7.34
C TYR A 59 17.61 -18.66 8.75
N GLY A 60 16.93 -17.90 9.59
CA GLY A 60 17.19 -17.83 11.01
C GLY A 60 18.05 -16.66 11.51
N ALA A 61 18.69 -15.91 10.60
CA ALA A 61 19.44 -14.69 10.95
C ALA A 61 18.53 -13.44 10.88
N VAL A 62 17.56 -13.35 11.77
CA VAL A 62 16.44 -12.40 11.69
C VAL A 62 16.86 -10.94 11.54
N ALA A 63 17.90 -10.49 12.25
CA ALA A 63 18.35 -9.10 12.16
C ALA A 63 18.92 -8.78 10.76
N GLU A 64 19.60 -9.73 10.14
CA GLU A 64 20.13 -9.59 8.77
C GLU A 64 18.99 -9.61 7.74
N GLU A 65 18.00 -10.47 7.94
CA GLU A 65 16.82 -10.57 7.09
C GLU A 65 15.99 -9.27 7.13
N GLU A 66 15.75 -8.72 8.31
CA GLU A 66 15.05 -7.46 8.49
C GLU A 66 15.81 -6.29 7.81
N GLU A 67 17.13 -6.26 7.96
CA GLU A 67 17.95 -5.22 7.35
C GLU A 67 17.94 -5.30 5.81
N ILE A 68 18.03 -6.50 5.24
CA ILE A 68 17.94 -6.68 3.78
C ILE A 68 16.59 -6.22 3.26
N LEU A 69 15.49 -6.53 3.97
CA LEU A 69 14.14 -6.09 3.59
C LEU A 69 14.03 -4.57 3.60
N ARG A 70 14.51 -3.90 4.67
CA ARG A 70 14.51 -2.43 4.75
C ARG A 70 15.30 -1.82 3.59
N ARG A 71 16.53 -2.28 3.38
CA ARG A 71 17.38 -1.80 2.27
C ARG A 71 16.76 -2.05 0.89
N PHE A 72 16.05 -3.17 0.71
CA PHE A 72 15.32 -3.42 -0.53
C PHE A 72 14.19 -2.39 -0.73
N ARG A 73 13.43 -2.06 0.33
CA ARG A 73 12.38 -1.04 0.28
C ARG A 73 12.93 0.36 0.02
N ASP A 74 13.98 0.74 0.74
CA ASP A 74 14.64 2.05 0.61
C ASP A 74 15.25 2.26 -0.77
N ALA A 75 15.77 1.19 -1.35
CA ALA A 75 16.40 1.23 -2.67
C ALA A 75 15.42 1.17 -3.87
N GLY A 76 14.14 1.48 -3.66
CA GLY A 76 13.13 1.58 -4.73
C GLY A 76 12.36 0.29 -5.02
N GLY A 77 12.20 -0.58 -4.02
CA GLY A 77 11.32 -1.75 -4.09
C GLY A 77 9.90 -1.58 -3.51
N PRO A 78 9.30 -0.35 -3.41
CA PRO A 78 8.05 -0.15 -2.66
C PRO A 78 6.83 -0.80 -3.30
N GLY A 79 6.83 -1.04 -4.61
CA GLY A 79 5.70 -1.61 -5.33
C GLY A 79 5.82 -3.11 -5.64
N VAL A 80 6.92 -3.75 -5.28
CA VAL A 80 7.12 -5.18 -5.53
C VAL A 80 6.68 -5.99 -4.30
N PRO A 81 5.65 -6.85 -4.39
CA PRO A 81 5.22 -7.69 -3.28
C PRO A 81 6.33 -8.62 -2.80
N VAL A 82 6.50 -8.71 -1.49
CA VAL A 82 7.48 -9.58 -0.82
C VAL A 82 6.75 -10.56 0.09
N PHE A 83 6.89 -11.85 -0.21
CA PHE A 83 6.33 -12.96 0.55
C PHE A 83 7.44 -13.70 1.27
N LEU A 84 7.29 -13.88 2.56
CA LEU A 84 8.20 -14.68 3.37
C LEU A 84 7.54 -16.01 3.72
N VAL A 85 8.28 -17.10 3.55
CA VAL A 85 7.85 -18.45 3.95
C VAL A 85 8.85 -19.00 4.96
N GLY A 86 8.35 -19.42 6.14
CA GLY A 86 9.22 -19.92 7.18
C GLY A 86 8.52 -20.80 8.20
N GLY A 87 9.28 -21.29 9.17
CA GLY A 87 8.77 -22.10 10.27
C GLY A 87 7.93 -21.28 11.26
N GLN A 88 7.57 -21.93 12.36
CA GLN A 88 6.76 -21.30 13.42
C GLN A 88 7.41 -20.03 14.00
N ASN A 89 8.74 -19.94 13.95
CA ASN A 89 9.45 -18.74 14.39
C ASN A 89 9.20 -17.53 13.47
N ALA A 90 9.18 -17.72 12.14
CA ALA A 90 8.82 -16.67 11.18
C ALA A 90 7.39 -16.19 11.41
N VAL A 91 6.45 -17.11 11.62
CA VAL A 91 5.05 -16.77 11.88
C VAL A 91 4.91 -15.97 13.17
N ARG A 92 5.58 -16.39 14.27
CA ARG A 92 5.60 -15.62 15.53
C ARG A 92 6.19 -14.22 15.37
N ARG A 93 7.12 -14.02 14.45
CA ARG A 93 7.79 -12.75 14.14
C ARG A 93 7.19 -12.02 12.94
N ALA A 94 6.06 -12.49 12.43
CA ALA A 94 5.43 -11.91 11.22
C ALA A 94 5.21 -10.40 11.32
N ARG A 95 4.94 -9.86 12.51
CA ARG A 95 4.84 -8.43 12.74
C ARG A 95 6.15 -7.70 12.42
N ARG A 96 7.29 -8.19 12.92
CA ARG A 96 8.61 -7.59 12.70
C ARG A 96 9.01 -7.64 11.23
N PHE A 97 8.77 -8.76 10.56
CA PHE A 97 9.03 -8.88 9.12
C PHE A 97 8.16 -7.94 8.29
N ARG A 98 6.89 -7.73 8.68
CA ARG A 98 6.03 -6.74 8.02
C ARG A 98 6.50 -5.31 8.27
N GLU A 99 6.93 -4.99 9.47
CA GLU A 99 7.52 -3.68 9.80
C GLU A 99 8.83 -3.44 9.03
N ALA A 100 9.58 -4.50 8.70
CA ALA A 100 10.78 -4.44 7.88
C ALA A 100 10.50 -4.41 6.37
N GLY A 101 9.26 -4.69 5.93
CA GLY A 101 8.88 -4.58 4.52
C GLY A 101 8.37 -5.85 3.85
N ALA A 102 8.18 -6.96 4.56
CA ALA A 102 7.46 -8.11 4.02
C ALA A 102 5.95 -7.81 3.99
N ASP A 103 5.29 -8.14 2.88
CA ASP A 103 3.85 -7.92 2.73
C ASP A 103 3.05 -9.04 3.36
N MET A 104 3.51 -10.28 3.22
CA MET A 104 2.90 -11.46 3.86
C MET A 104 3.98 -12.41 4.40
N VAL A 105 3.61 -13.10 5.48
CA VAL A 105 4.42 -14.18 6.07
C VAL A 105 3.56 -15.43 6.13
N PHE A 106 4.04 -16.50 5.52
CA PHE A 106 3.38 -17.80 5.45
C PHE A 106 4.13 -18.85 6.27
N ALA A 107 3.38 -19.75 6.88
CA ALA A 107 3.97 -20.95 7.47
C ALA A 107 4.41 -21.92 6.37
N ALA A 108 5.56 -22.54 6.55
CA ALA A 108 6.14 -23.45 5.57
C ALA A 108 5.43 -24.81 5.45
N ASP A 109 4.53 -25.12 6.36
CA ASP A 109 3.66 -26.29 6.37
C ASP A 109 2.32 -26.10 5.62
N LEU A 110 2.04 -24.87 5.17
CA LEU A 110 0.87 -24.62 4.34
C LEU A 110 1.01 -25.28 2.97
N PRO A 111 -0.11 -25.79 2.40
CA PRO A 111 -0.15 -26.23 1.01
C PRO A 111 0.21 -25.08 0.05
N GLU A 112 0.92 -25.41 -1.02
CA GLU A 112 1.32 -24.42 -2.04
C GLU A 112 0.13 -23.70 -2.69
N GLU A 113 -0.99 -24.39 -2.89
CA GLU A 113 -2.23 -23.78 -3.42
C GLU A 113 -2.76 -22.70 -2.48
N GLU A 114 -2.77 -22.96 -1.17
CA GLU A 114 -3.23 -22.02 -0.18
C GLU A 114 -2.31 -20.78 -0.08
N ILE A 115 -0.99 -20.97 -0.19
CA ILE A 115 -0.04 -19.87 -0.27
C ILE A 115 -0.34 -19.00 -1.48
N LEU A 116 -0.57 -19.63 -2.65
CA LEU A 116 -0.86 -18.91 -3.89
C LEU A 116 -2.20 -18.18 -3.85
N ASP A 117 -3.24 -18.81 -3.34
CA ASP A 117 -4.56 -18.18 -3.23
C ASP A 117 -4.50 -16.91 -2.37
N ARG A 118 -3.79 -16.98 -1.25
CA ARG A 118 -3.58 -15.82 -0.37
C ARG A 118 -2.64 -14.76 -0.99
N ALA A 119 -1.66 -15.18 -1.80
CA ALA A 119 -0.72 -14.28 -2.46
C ALA A 119 -1.30 -13.65 -3.75
N GLN A 120 -2.34 -14.24 -4.33
CA GLN A 120 -2.89 -13.84 -5.63
C GLN A 120 -3.27 -12.35 -5.74
N PRO A 121 -3.90 -11.71 -4.74
CA PRO A 121 -4.20 -10.28 -4.80
C PRO A 121 -2.93 -9.44 -4.96
N LEU A 122 -1.88 -9.81 -4.24
CA LEU A 122 -0.61 -9.08 -4.26
C LEU A 122 0.18 -9.35 -5.54
N LEU A 123 0.12 -10.57 -6.09
CA LEU A 123 0.71 -10.89 -7.40
C LEU A 123 0.05 -10.06 -8.50
N ALA A 124 -1.28 -9.95 -8.50
CA ALA A 124 -2.01 -9.12 -9.44
C ALA A 124 -1.63 -7.63 -9.31
N TYR A 125 -1.45 -7.16 -8.07
CA TYR A 125 -0.95 -5.80 -7.82
C TYR A 125 0.48 -5.59 -8.34
N GLY A 126 1.39 -6.53 -8.08
CA GLY A 126 2.78 -6.45 -8.56
C GLY A 126 2.85 -6.33 -10.09
N GLU A 127 1.99 -7.05 -10.81
CA GLU A 127 1.87 -6.92 -12.26
C GLU A 127 1.34 -5.54 -12.66
N MET A 128 0.29 -5.07 -12.03
CA MET A 128 -0.26 -3.75 -12.28
C MET A 128 0.75 -2.63 -12.00
N PHE A 129 1.50 -2.74 -10.89
CA PHE A 129 2.58 -1.80 -10.56
C PHE A 129 3.69 -1.81 -11.60
N ARG A 130 4.14 -2.99 -12.02
CA ARG A 130 5.13 -3.15 -13.08
C ARG A 130 4.67 -2.50 -14.39
N GLU A 131 3.44 -2.77 -14.81
CA GLU A 131 2.86 -2.15 -16.01
C GLU A 131 2.82 -0.63 -15.89
N ALA A 132 2.43 -0.10 -14.73
CA ALA A 132 2.41 1.34 -14.47
C ALA A 132 3.82 1.96 -14.50
N VAL A 133 4.82 1.27 -13.94
CA VAL A 133 6.23 1.72 -13.98
C VAL A 133 6.77 1.71 -15.41
N LEU A 134 6.46 0.68 -16.19
CA LEU A 134 6.88 0.58 -17.59
C LEU A 134 6.19 1.64 -18.45
N ALA A 135 4.86 1.81 -18.29
CA ALA A 135 4.11 2.86 -18.98
C ALA A 135 4.55 4.27 -18.54
N GLY A 136 4.89 4.46 -17.25
CA GLY A 136 5.42 5.72 -16.73
C GLY A 136 6.82 6.08 -17.28
N ARG A 137 7.60 5.10 -17.69
CA ARG A 137 8.86 5.33 -18.43
C ARG A 137 8.65 5.80 -19.85
N GLU A 138 7.55 5.41 -20.49
CA GLU A 138 7.16 5.90 -21.81
C GLU A 138 6.48 7.28 -21.74
N LEU A 139 5.95 7.68 -20.58
CA LEU A 139 5.28 8.95 -20.31
C LEU A 139 6.12 9.92 -19.47
N ALA A 140 7.44 9.74 -19.44
CA ALA A 140 8.38 10.46 -18.56
C ALA A 140 8.45 12.01 -18.76
N ASP A 141 7.60 12.59 -19.59
CA ASP A 141 7.51 14.06 -19.77
C ASP A 141 6.34 14.72 -19.01
N GLY A 142 5.66 14.00 -18.13
CA GLY A 142 4.59 14.57 -17.33
C GLY A 142 4.38 13.80 -16.02
N ALA A 143 5.29 13.97 -15.04
CA ALA A 143 5.12 13.38 -13.74
C ALA A 143 3.73 13.74 -13.18
N MET A 144 2.79 12.76 -13.14
CA MET A 144 1.49 12.90 -12.48
C MET A 144 1.70 12.81 -10.95
N LEU A 145 2.60 13.67 -10.47
CA LEU A 145 2.96 13.79 -9.06
C LEU A 145 2.60 15.19 -8.55
N ASP A 146 2.17 15.26 -7.33
CA ASP A 146 1.98 16.52 -6.61
C ASP A 146 3.33 17.18 -6.32
N GLY A 147 3.49 18.42 -6.76
CA GLY A 147 4.78 19.13 -6.68
C GLY A 147 5.23 19.45 -5.27
N LEU A 148 4.34 19.43 -4.27
CA LEU A 148 4.67 19.70 -2.87
C LEU A 148 5.10 18.44 -2.11
N THR A 149 4.41 17.33 -2.33
CA THR A 149 4.59 16.08 -1.57
C THR A 149 5.38 15.01 -2.31
N GLY A 150 5.45 15.09 -3.64
CA GLY A 150 6.00 14.03 -4.49
C GLY A 150 5.14 12.78 -4.56
N LEU A 151 3.95 12.78 -3.97
CA LEU A 151 2.98 11.71 -4.07
C LEU A 151 2.24 11.77 -5.42
N PRO A 152 1.59 10.67 -5.86
CA PRO A 152 0.64 10.70 -6.96
C PRO A 152 -0.34 11.87 -6.85
N ASP A 153 -0.58 12.57 -7.96
CA ASP A 153 -1.58 13.63 -8.04
C ASP A 153 -2.98 13.06 -8.29
N ARG A 154 -4.00 13.94 -8.37
CA ARG A 154 -5.40 13.56 -8.66
C ARG A 154 -5.53 12.78 -9.97
N ARG A 155 -4.75 13.11 -11.00
CA ARG A 155 -4.84 12.44 -12.32
C ARG A 155 -4.31 11.02 -12.23
N ARG A 156 -3.17 10.84 -11.57
CA ARG A 156 -2.59 9.51 -11.33
C ARG A 156 -3.52 8.67 -10.46
N PHE A 157 -4.08 9.25 -9.41
CA PHE A 157 -5.05 8.57 -8.56
C PHE A 157 -6.25 8.03 -9.34
N SER A 158 -6.82 8.83 -10.26
CA SER A 158 -7.97 8.39 -11.08
C SER A 158 -7.63 7.16 -11.92
N LEU A 159 -6.46 7.14 -12.56
CA LEU A 159 -6.00 5.97 -13.33
C LEU A 159 -5.77 4.73 -12.45
N ASP A 160 -5.18 4.93 -11.28
CA ASP A 160 -4.91 3.83 -10.35
C ASP A 160 -6.21 3.29 -9.73
N LEU A 161 -7.21 4.14 -9.48
CA LEU A 161 -8.54 3.75 -9.00
C LEU A 161 -9.25 2.84 -10.01
N ASP A 162 -9.33 3.24 -11.28
CA ASP A 162 -9.99 2.45 -12.32
C ASP A 162 -9.33 1.07 -12.47
N ARG A 163 -8.00 1.03 -12.46
CA ARG A 163 -7.22 -0.22 -12.51
C ARG A 163 -7.45 -1.11 -11.27
N CYS A 164 -7.49 -0.51 -10.08
CA CYS A 164 -7.74 -1.23 -8.84
C CYS A 164 -9.14 -1.84 -8.82
N VAL A 165 -10.17 -1.10 -9.25
CA VAL A 165 -11.55 -1.61 -9.33
C VAL A 165 -11.64 -2.77 -10.32
N GLU A 166 -11.07 -2.64 -11.52
CA GLU A 166 -11.07 -3.72 -12.51
C GLU A 166 -10.33 -4.95 -11.99
N THR A 167 -9.16 -4.75 -11.38
CA THR A 167 -8.35 -5.84 -10.82
C THR A 167 -9.12 -6.54 -9.69
N ALA A 168 -9.64 -5.80 -8.71
CA ALA A 168 -10.38 -6.33 -7.57
C ALA A 168 -11.59 -7.15 -8.02
N ARG A 169 -12.37 -6.62 -9.00
CA ARG A 169 -13.50 -7.32 -9.61
C ARG A 169 -13.08 -8.62 -10.26
N ARG A 170 -11.99 -8.61 -11.06
CA ARG A 170 -11.50 -9.78 -11.79
C ARG A 170 -11.01 -10.90 -10.87
N ILE A 171 -10.35 -10.56 -9.76
CA ILE A 171 -9.81 -11.53 -8.82
C ILE A 171 -10.77 -11.86 -7.66
N GLY A 172 -11.97 -11.23 -7.63
CA GLY A 172 -12.95 -11.46 -6.58
C GLY A 172 -12.49 -11.03 -5.18
N GLN A 173 -11.67 -9.97 -5.09
CA GLN A 173 -11.14 -9.47 -3.82
C GLN A 173 -11.74 -8.10 -3.47
N PRO A 174 -11.86 -7.75 -2.18
CA PRO A 174 -12.35 -6.44 -1.79
C PRO A 174 -11.40 -5.32 -2.21
N LEU A 175 -11.93 -4.11 -2.33
CA LEU A 175 -11.17 -2.88 -2.52
C LEU A 175 -11.67 -1.84 -1.53
N SER A 176 -10.77 -1.20 -0.80
CA SER A 176 -11.12 -0.12 0.11
C SER A 176 -10.48 1.20 -0.31
N CYS A 177 -11.15 2.28 0.04
CA CYS A 177 -10.67 3.64 -0.10
C CYS A 177 -10.71 4.35 1.26
N ILE A 178 -9.66 5.08 1.58
CA ILE A 178 -9.59 5.98 2.72
C ILE A 178 -9.38 7.38 2.16
N VAL A 179 -10.26 8.32 2.47
CA VAL A 179 -10.06 9.75 2.22
C VAL A 179 -9.73 10.40 3.55
N THR A 180 -8.74 11.27 3.58
CA THR A 180 -8.31 11.95 4.80
C THR A 180 -7.93 13.38 4.53
N ASP A 181 -8.10 14.21 5.54
CA ASP A 181 -7.86 15.64 5.49
C ASP A 181 -7.28 16.12 6.83
N ILE A 182 -6.29 17.02 6.76
CA ILE A 182 -5.62 17.57 7.94
C ILE A 182 -6.58 18.53 8.63
N ASP A 183 -6.82 18.29 9.92
CA ASP A 183 -7.75 19.13 10.69
C ASP A 183 -7.15 20.51 10.93
N ASP A 184 -7.96 21.55 10.66
CA ASP A 184 -7.65 22.94 10.97
C ASP A 184 -6.33 23.47 10.38
N LEU A 185 -5.86 22.96 9.23
CA LEU A 185 -4.62 23.41 8.58
C LEU A 185 -4.63 24.92 8.30
N ARG A 186 -5.81 25.48 8.02
CA ARG A 186 -5.97 26.93 7.85
C ARG A 186 -5.52 27.71 9.09
N ARG A 187 -5.83 27.23 10.30
CA ARG A 187 -5.39 27.86 11.56
C ARG A 187 -3.88 27.78 11.72
N VAL A 188 -3.24 26.70 11.27
CA VAL A 188 -1.78 26.58 11.23
C VAL A 188 -1.19 27.65 10.32
N ASN A 189 -1.77 27.82 9.11
CA ASN A 189 -1.32 28.84 8.16
C ASN A 189 -1.48 30.27 8.70
N GLU A 190 -2.60 30.54 9.36
CA GLU A 190 -2.87 31.85 9.97
C GLU A 190 -1.92 32.16 11.14
N ALA A 191 -1.56 31.14 11.93
CA ALA A 191 -0.69 31.31 13.10
C ALA A 191 0.81 31.32 12.77
N HIS A 192 1.24 30.51 11.78
CA HIS A 192 2.66 30.21 11.54
C HIS A 192 3.13 30.51 10.11
N GLY A 193 2.21 30.94 9.23
CA GLY A 193 2.49 31.22 7.82
C GLY A 193 2.34 30.00 6.90
N ALA A 194 2.15 30.25 5.61
CA ALA A 194 1.88 29.22 4.60
C ALA A 194 3.05 28.23 4.43
N GLU A 195 4.29 28.65 4.62
CA GLU A 195 5.47 27.78 4.53
C GLU A 195 5.46 26.65 5.58
N VAL A 196 4.95 26.97 6.80
CA VAL A 196 4.76 25.97 7.86
C VAL A 196 3.66 25.00 7.49
N GLY A 197 2.53 25.47 6.94
CA GLY A 197 1.47 24.61 6.43
C GLY A 197 1.94 23.68 5.32
N ASP A 198 2.74 24.18 4.38
CA ASP A 198 3.37 23.37 3.33
C ASP A 198 4.31 22.30 3.92
N SER A 199 5.05 22.66 4.97
CA SER A 199 5.89 21.70 5.69
C SER A 199 5.06 20.62 6.38
N VAL A 200 3.93 20.98 7.01
CA VAL A 200 2.99 20.03 7.61
C VAL A 200 2.42 19.09 6.55
N ILE A 201 1.99 19.60 5.41
CA ILE A 201 1.46 18.79 4.29
C ILE A 201 2.50 17.77 3.80
N ARG A 202 3.77 18.20 3.57
CA ARG A 202 4.83 17.27 3.15
C ARG A 202 5.07 16.17 4.17
N GLN A 203 5.16 16.53 5.43
CA GLN A 203 5.40 15.58 6.51
C GLN A 203 4.22 14.64 6.73
N PHE A 204 2.98 15.14 6.59
CA PHE A 204 1.75 14.33 6.64
C PHE A 204 1.75 13.26 5.53
N GLY A 205 2.05 13.63 4.29
CA GLY A 205 2.23 12.68 3.19
C GLY A 205 3.28 11.61 3.51
N GLY A 206 4.39 12.00 4.15
CA GLY A 206 5.42 11.08 4.64
C GLY A 206 4.91 10.13 5.75
N VAL A 207 4.04 10.60 6.65
CA VAL A 207 3.40 9.75 7.66
C VAL A 207 2.49 8.71 7.01
N LEU A 208 1.65 9.11 6.04
CA LEU A 208 0.78 8.20 5.31
C LEU A 208 1.59 7.15 4.53
N THR A 209 2.69 7.57 3.91
CA THR A 209 3.60 6.67 3.18
C THR A 209 4.22 5.61 4.09
N ARG A 210 4.57 5.96 5.32
CA ARG A 210 5.06 4.98 6.32
C ARG A 210 3.96 4.08 6.88
N ALA A 211 2.72 4.57 6.92
CA ALA A 211 1.57 3.80 7.40
C ALA A 211 1.05 2.78 6.37
N LYS A 212 1.21 3.08 5.07
CA LYS A 212 0.73 2.23 3.98
C LYS A 212 1.56 0.96 3.81
N ARG A 213 0.97 -0.06 3.19
CA ARG A 213 1.69 -1.21 2.66
C ARG A 213 2.38 -0.82 1.35
N SER A 214 3.36 -1.60 0.92
CA SER A 214 4.11 -1.33 -0.32
C SER A 214 3.22 -1.23 -1.56
N TYR A 215 2.15 -1.98 -1.61
CA TYR A 215 1.19 -2.07 -2.72
C TYR A 215 -0.04 -1.18 -2.56
N ASP A 216 -0.18 -0.48 -1.46
CA ASP A 216 -1.22 0.54 -1.32
C ASP A 216 -0.80 1.82 -2.08
N THR A 217 -1.76 2.49 -2.70
CA THR A 217 -1.53 3.78 -3.34
C THR A 217 -2.01 4.90 -2.42
N VAL A 218 -1.11 5.82 -2.08
CA VAL A 218 -1.46 7.09 -1.42
C VAL A 218 -1.24 8.21 -2.42
N ALA A 219 -2.22 9.10 -2.55
CA ALA A 219 -2.17 10.26 -3.44
C ALA A 219 -2.62 11.52 -2.70
N ARG A 220 -2.19 12.69 -3.19
CA ARG A 220 -2.72 13.98 -2.76
C ARG A 220 -3.69 14.53 -3.81
N LEU A 221 -4.92 14.82 -3.41
CA LEU A 221 -5.94 15.33 -4.32
C LEU A 221 -5.87 16.86 -4.51
N GLY A 222 -5.26 17.55 -3.56
CA GLY A 222 -5.08 19.00 -3.52
C GLY A 222 -5.30 19.55 -2.11
N GLY A 223 -4.81 20.75 -1.81
CA GLY A 223 -4.95 21.34 -0.47
C GLY A 223 -4.40 20.43 0.63
N ASP A 224 -5.24 20.09 1.57
CA ASP A 224 -5.02 19.19 2.72
C ASP A 224 -5.63 17.78 2.53
N GLU A 225 -6.21 17.50 1.36
CA GLU A 225 -6.87 16.24 1.05
C GLU A 225 -5.91 15.17 0.50
N PHE A 226 -5.94 13.99 1.11
CA PHE A 226 -5.22 12.81 0.67
C PHE A 226 -6.17 11.63 0.52
N VAL A 227 -5.79 10.69 -0.32
CA VAL A 227 -6.54 9.46 -0.56
C VAL A 227 -5.62 8.25 -0.56
N TRP A 228 -6.14 7.13 -0.11
CA TRP A 228 -5.39 5.89 0.00
C TRP A 228 -6.25 4.72 -0.51
N LEU A 229 -5.76 4.00 -1.53
CA LEU A 229 -6.37 2.80 -2.08
C LEU A 229 -5.72 1.55 -1.53
N LEU A 230 -6.54 0.59 -1.11
CA LEU A 230 -6.13 -0.67 -0.49
C LEU A 230 -6.76 -1.84 -1.25
N LEU A 231 -6.02 -2.41 -2.19
CA LEU A 231 -6.45 -3.58 -2.96
C LEU A 231 -6.38 -4.86 -2.11
N GLY A 232 -7.39 -5.72 -2.21
CA GLY A 232 -7.48 -6.96 -1.44
C GLY A 232 -7.76 -6.75 0.04
N VAL A 233 -8.23 -5.57 0.43
CA VAL A 233 -8.48 -5.17 1.82
C VAL A 233 -9.95 -4.86 2.00
N GLY A 234 -10.61 -5.59 2.90
CA GLY A 234 -12.00 -5.36 3.29
C GLY A 234 -12.13 -4.36 4.44
N ARG A 235 -13.38 -4.13 4.84
CA ARG A 235 -13.79 -3.16 5.87
C ARG A 235 -12.90 -3.15 7.11
N ASP A 236 -12.77 -4.28 7.80
CA ASP A 236 -12.13 -4.32 9.11
C ASP A 236 -10.62 -4.06 9.03
N GLU A 237 -9.99 -4.52 7.96
CA GLU A 237 -8.56 -4.25 7.72
C GLU A 237 -8.32 -2.80 7.28
N ALA A 238 -9.23 -2.22 6.49
CA ALA A 238 -9.17 -0.82 6.10
C ALA A 238 -9.34 0.11 7.31
N LEU A 239 -10.29 -0.21 8.21
CA LEU A 239 -10.43 0.52 9.48
C LEU A 239 -9.15 0.44 10.32
N ARG A 240 -8.55 -0.75 10.49
CA ARG A 240 -7.28 -0.89 11.21
C ARG A 240 -6.14 -0.10 10.55
N ALA A 241 -6.12 -0.02 9.22
CA ALA A 241 -5.12 0.77 8.50
C ALA A 241 -5.32 2.27 8.75
N ALA A 242 -6.55 2.77 8.65
CA ALA A 242 -6.90 4.15 8.94
C ALA A 242 -6.60 4.52 10.41
N GLU A 243 -6.97 3.68 11.37
CA GLU A 243 -6.68 3.89 12.80
C GLU A 243 -5.17 3.90 13.09
N ARG A 244 -4.40 3.08 12.40
CA ARG A 244 -2.92 3.10 12.51
C ARG A 244 -2.36 4.43 12.02
N ALA A 245 -2.81 4.91 10.85
CA ALA A 245 -2.40 6.20 10.31
C ALA A 245 -2.83 7.35 11.22
N HIS A 246 -4.07 7.34 11.70
CA HIS A 246 -4.60 8.32 12.64
C HIS A 246 -3.75 8.42 13.92
N ARG A 247 -3.39 7.28 14.53
CA ARG A 247 -2.50 7.26 15.71
C ARG A 247 -1.10 7.79 15.40
N LEU A 248 -0.55 7.48 14.24
CA LEU A 248 0.76 8.00 13.82
C LEU A 248 0.71 9.52 13.63
N VAL A 249 -0.33 10.06 13.01
CA VAL A 249 -0.51 11.51 12.83
C VAL A 249 -0.65 12.19 14.19
N SER A 250 -1.58 11.74 15.03
CA SER A 250 -1.85 12.34 16.34
C SER A 250 -0.64 12.24 17.31
N GLY A 251 0.19 11.22 17.16
CA GLY A 251 1.43 11.04 17.91
C GLY A 251 2.64 11.78 17.34
N SER A 252 2.54 12.34 16.14
CA SER A 252 3.64 13.03 15.47
C SER A 252 3.75 14.49 15.89
N VAL A 253 4.98 14.99 15.87
CA VAL A 253 5.29 16.39 15.95
C VAL A 253 5.79 16.82 14.58
N PHE A 254 5.14 17.80 13.98
CA PHE A 254 5.48 18.32 12.68
C PHE A 254 6.44 19.49 12.82
N ASN A 255 7.53 19.48 12.07
CA ASN A 255 8.53 20.53 12.15
C ASN A 255 8.05 21.77 11.40
N GLY A 256 7.79 22.84 12.15
CA GLY A 256 7.66 24.20 11.62
C GLY A 256 9.03 24.85 11.39
N THR A 257 9.04 26.09 10.91
CA THR A 257 10.29 26.86 10.70
C THR A 257 10.93 27.30 12.03
N HIS A 258 10.15 27.55 13.08
CA HIS A 258 10.61 28.04 14.37
C HIS A 258 10.14 27.19 15.54
N GLU A 259 8.93 26.67 15.48
CA GLU A 259 8.33 25.87 16.54
C GLU A 259 7.68 24.59 15.99
N PRO A 260 7.69 23.50 16.78
CA PRO A 260 6.99 22.27 16.41
C PRO A 260 5.47 22.47 16.45
N VAL A 261 4.77 21.98 15.43
CA VAL A 261 3.32 22.05 15.28
C VAL A 261 2.70 20.66 15.50
N ARG A 262 1.58 20.60 16.18
CA ARG A 262 0.75 19.41 16.28
C ARG A 262 -0.53 19.60 15.49
N VAL A 263 -0.84 18.63 14.65
CA VAL A 263 -2.10 18.58 13.90
C VAL A 263 -2.77 17.24 14.13
N THR A 264 -4.06 17.20 13.93
CA THR A 264 -4.83 15.97 13.82
C THR A 264 -5.33 15.80 12.40
N ALA A 265 -5.90 14.66 12.11
CA ALA A 265 -6.55 14.41 10.82
C ALA A 265 -7.79 13.56 11.02
N THR A 266 -8.76 13.76 10.14
CA THR A 266 -9.97 12.96 10.07
C THR A 266 -9.89 12.02 8.87
N PHE A 267 -10.38 10.79 9.05
CA PHE A 267 -10.31 9.73 8.07
C PHE A 267 -11.71 9.18 7.78
N GLY A 268 -12.09 9.19 6.51
CA GLY A 268 -13.29 8.52 6.03
C GLY A 268 -12.92 7.24 5.27
N VAL A 269 -13.60 6.15 5.53
CA VAL A 269 -13.30 4.82 4.99
C VAL A 269 -14.52 4.24 4.29
N ALA A 270 -14.35 3.67 3.09
CA ALA A 270 -15.36 2.89 2.39
C ALA A 270 -14.73 1.64 1.77
N SER A 271 -15.57 0.63 1.51
CA SER A 271 -15.10 -0.64 0.92
C SER A 271 -16.11 -1.17 -0.09
N LEU A 272 -15.61 -1.72 -1.19
CA LEU A 272 -16.34 -2.58 -2.11
C LEU A 272 -16.02 -4.03 -1.77
N SER A 273 -17.06 -4.85 -1.73
CA SER A 273 -16.95 -6.29 -1.44
C SER A 273 -17.24 -7.14 -2.66
N PRO A 274 -16.64 -8.34 -2.79
CA PRO A 274 -17.03 -9.30 -3.82
C PRO A 274 -18.52 -9.58 -3.80
N GLY A 275 -19.14 -9.64 -4.99
CA GLY A 275 -20.58 -9.84 -5.14
C GLY A 275 -21.44 -8.59 -5.06
N GLY A 276 -20.86 -7.43 -4.69
CA GLY A 276 -21.50 -6.13 -4.73
C GLY A 276 -21.33 -5.40 -6.06
N GLU A 277 -21.89 -4.20 -6.13
CA GLU A 277 -21.69 -3.32 -7.29
C GLU A 277 -20.28 -2.71 -7.25
N TRP A 278 -19.55 -2.85 -8.36
CA TRP A 278 -18.21 -2.32 -8.55
C TRP A 278 -18.26 -0.95 -9.21
N ASN A 279 -18.37 0.09 -8.40
CA ASN A 279 -18.40 1.47 -8.86
C ASN A 279 -17.24 2.26 -8.21
N ALA A 280 -16.28 2.65 -9.04
CA ALA A 280 -15.10 3.39 -8.63
C ALA A 280 -15.46 4.74 -7.99
N GLN A 281 -16.35 5.49 -8.62
CA GLN A 281 -16.77 6.80 -8.16
C GLN A 281 -17.53 6.70 -6.83
N ALA A 282 -18.47 5.76 -6.71
CA ALA A 282 -19.22 5.53 -5.47
C ALA A 282 -18.31 5.13 -4.30
N LEU A 283 -17.22 4.40 -4.55
CA LEU A 283 -16.25 4.05 -3.51
C LEU A 283 -15.61 5.31 -2.90
N VAL A 284 -15.16 6.23 -3.74
CA VAL A 284 -14.52 7.48 -3.29
C VAL A 284 -15.54 8.39 -2.62
N GLU A 285 -16.71 8.58 -3.24
CA GLU A 285 -17.80 9.39 -2.67
C GLU A 285 -18.25 8.89 -1.29
N ASN A 286 -18.32 7.58 -1.10
CA ASN A 286 -18.71 6.99 0.17
C ASN A 286 -17.62 7.22 1.24
N ALA A 287 -16.34 7.14 0.88
CA ALA A 287 -15.23 7.48 1.78
C ALA A 287 -15.26 8.97 2.13
N ASP A 288 -15.54 9.84 1.16
CA ASP A 288 -15.65 11.28 1.37
C ASP A 288 -16.84 11.64 2.30
N ARG A 289 -17.99 11.02 2.09
CA ARG A 289 -19.14 11.16 3.01
C ARG A 289 -18.79 10.75 4.44
N ALA A 290 -18.04 9.65 4.62
CA ALA A 290 -17.58 9.22 5.94
C ALA A 290 -16.61 10.25 6.54
N LEU A 291 -15.71 10.84 5.74
CA LEU A 291 -14.84 11.94 6.15
C LEU A 291 -15.65 13.14 6.62
N TYR A 292 -16.63 13.55 5.82
CA TYR A 292 -17.50 14.68 6.17
C TYR A 292 -18.19 14.47 7.53
N TRP A 293 -18.77 13.27 7.77
CA TRP A 293 -19.36 12.97 9.08
C TRP A 293 -18.36 13.00 10.22
N GLY A 294 -17.12 12.58 9.98
CA GLY A 294 -16.04 12.69 10.96
C GLY A 294 -15.73 14.14 11.30
N LYS A 295 -15.66 15.00 10.28
CA LYS A 295 -15.45 16.45 10.47
C LYS A 295 -16.58 17.10 11.26
N GLU A 296 -17.84 16.79 10.94
CA GLU A 296 -19.01 17.28 11.67
C GLU A 296 -19.11 16.72 13.12
N SER A 297 -18.60 15.51 13.34
CA SER A 297 -18.64 14.86 14.67
C SER A 297 -17.52 15.28 15.62
N GLY A 298 -16.69 16.27 15.25
CA GLY A 298 -15.65 16.82 16.12
C GLY A 298 -14.22 16.56 15.66
N LYS A 299 -14.01 16.07 14.42
CA LYS A 299 -12.69 15.85 13.83
C LYS A 299 -11.85 14.80 14.56
N ASN A 300 -10.56 14.65 14.18
CA ASN A 300 -9.58 13.78 14.85
C ASN A 300 -10.10 12.34 15.09
N MET A 301 -10.66 11.73 14.05
CA MET A 301 -11.28 10.40 14.15
C MET A 301 -11.25 9.64 12.83
N VAL A 302 -11.62 8.36 12.92
CA VAL A 302 -11.87 7.49 11.78
C VAL A 302 -13.36 7.18 11.70
N ARG A 303 -13.96 7.30 10.51
CA ARG A 303 -15.35 6.95 10.22
C ARG A 303 -15.41 6.00 9.05
N PHE A 304 -16.36 5.07 9.09
CA PHE A 304 -16.65 4.12 8.01
C PHE A 304 -18.02 4.40 7.41
N TYR A 305 -18.09 4.37 6.09
CA TYR A 305 -19.36 4.49 5.37
C TYR A 305 -20.11 3.14 5.44
N PRO A 306 -21.28 3.05 6.04
CA PRO A 306 -22.03 1.81 6.15
C PRO A 306 -22.63 1.42 4.78
N PRO A 307 -22.41 0.19 4.27
CA PRO A 307 -23.10 -0.27 3.08
C PRO A 307 -24.63 -0.29 3.33
N GLY A 308 -25.40 0.36 2.47
CA GLY A 308 -26.85 0.25 2.41
C GLY A 308 -27.68 1.09 3.40
N LYS A 309 -27.11 2.09 4.07
CA LYS A 309 -27.88 3.16 4.71
C LYS A 309 -27.72 4.46 3.94
N GLU A 310 -28.71 4.80 3.13
CA GLU A 310 -28.98 6.21 2.87
C GLU A 310 -29.27 6.87 4.22
N ILE A 311 -28.39 7.77 4.63
CA ILE A 311 -28.74 8.67 5.74
C ILE A 311 -29.75 9.62 5.13
N ALA A 312 -30.98 9.51 5.59
CA ALA A 312 -31.97 10.53 5.34
C ALA A 312 -31.35 11.87 5.76
N ASP A 313 -31.29 12.80 4.79
CA ASP A 313 -30.85 14.17 5.01
C ASP A 313 -31.58 14.72 6.25
N ALA A 314 -30.79 15.08 7.28
CA ALA A 314 -31.28 15.79 8.45
C ALA A 314 -30.91 17.27 8.32
#